data_cf3a2536ed020c28e13ff0ee05caea52
#
_entry.id   cf3a2536ed020c28e13ff0ee05caea52
#
_cell.length_a   1.000
_cell.length_b   1.000
_cell.length_c   1.000
_cell.angle_alpha   90.00
_cell.angle_beta   90.00
_cell.angle_gamma   90.00
#
_symmetry.space_group_name_H-M   'P 1'
#
loop_
_entity.id
_entity.type
_entity.pdbx_description
1 polymer ?
#
loop_
_entity_poly.entity_id
_entity_poly.type
_entity_poly.pdbx_seq_one_letter_code
_entity_poly.pdbx_strand_id
1 'polypeptide(L)' 'MNPADQYFERATECHLVADKESDPDRRELMRELALCWLLQAEKADEYWARQTSDHAGVIKTGLIRRP' A
#
# COMPACT_ATOMS: atom_id res chain seq x y z
N MET A 1 -8.52 7.74 7.21
CA MET A 1 -8.17 6.41 6.69
C MET A 1 -6.99 6.51 5.73
N ASN A 2 -6.04 5.64 5.89
CA ASN A 2 -4.85 5.63 5.04
C ASN A 2 -5.21 5.11 3.64
N PRO A 3 -4.90 5.86 2.57
CA PRO A 3 -5.19 5.42 1.21
C PRO A 3 -4.59 4.05 0.87
N ALA A 4 -3.47 3.69 1.51
CA ALA A 4 -2.84 2.40 1.26
C ALA A 4 -3.76 1.23 1.60
N ASP A 5 -4.63 1.39 2.60
CA ASP A 5 -5.55 0.33 2.98
C ASP A 5 -6.48 -0.05 1.84
N GLN A 6 -6.93 0.92 1.06
CA GLN A 6 -7.78 0.66 -0.10
C GLN A 6 -7.04 -0.15 -1.15
N TYR A 7 -5.78 0.16 -1.37
CA TYR A 7 -4.97 -0.56 -2.34
C TYR A 7 -4.71 -1.99 -1.87
N PHE A 8 -4.48 -2.20 -0.58
CA PHE A 8 -4.32 -3.54 -0.04
C PHE A 8 -5.59 -4.36 -0.20
N GLU A 9 -6.74 -3.75 0.02
CA GLU A 9 -8.02 -4.43 -0.19
C GLU A 9 -8.18 -4.85 -1.64
N ARG A 10 -7.82 -3.98 -2.59
CA ARG A 10 -7.89 -4.31 -4.02
C ARG A 10 -6.97 -5.46 -4.37
N ALA A 11 -5.76 -5.45 -3.81
CA ALA A 11 -4.82 -6.54 -4.03
C ALA A 11 -5.39 -7.86 -3.53
N THR A 12 -5.98 -7.84 -2.35
CA THR A 12 -6.59 -9.03 -1.77
C THR A 12 -7.73 -9.54 -2.64
N GLU A 13 -8.58 -8.65 -3.13
CA GLU A 13 -9.67 -9.03 -4.02
C GLU A 13 -9.14 -9.68 -5.29
N CYS A 14 -8.08 -9.13 -5.86
CA CYS A 14 -7.48 -9.70 -7.07
C CYS A 14 -6.94 -11.10 -6.80
N HIS A 15 -6.30 -11.31 -5.65
CA HIS A 15 -5.81 -12.64 -5.29
C HIS A 15 -6.96 -13.63 -5.12
N LEU A 16 -8.04 -13.22 -4.49
CA LEU A 16 -9.20 -14.08 -4.31
C LEU A 16 -9.82 -14.47 -5.65
N VAL A 17 -9.91 -13.51 -6.56
CA VAL A 17 -10.43 -13.79 -7.90
C VAL A 17 -9.49 -14.76 -8.62
N ALA A 18 -8.18 -14.54 -8.50
CA ALA A 18 -7.20 -15.41 -9.13
C ALA A 18 -7.35 -16.86 -8.64
N ASP A 19 -7.56 -17.02 -7.34
CA ASP A 19 -7.70 -18.35 -6.77
C ASP A 19 -8.93 -19.08 -7.30
N LYS A 20 -9.97 -18.35 -7.65
CA LYS A 20 -11.20 -18.94 -8.17
C LYS A 20 -11.21 -19.08 -9.69
N GLU A 21 -10.24 -18.47 -10.37
CA GLU A 21 -10.18 -18.47 -11.82
C GLU A 21 -9.61 -19.78 -12.32
N SER A 22 -10.32 -20.42 -13.23
CA SER A 22 -9.88 -21.69 -13.78
C SER A 22 -8.95 -21.51 -14.99
N ASP A 23 -9.05 -20.39 -15.67
CA ASP A 23 -8.19 -20.10 -16.82
C ASP A 23 -6.82 -19.64 -16.33
N PRO A 24 -5.75 -20.38 -16.68
CA PRO A 24 -4.42 -20.01 -16.20
C PRO A 24 -3.94 -18.64 -16.66
N ASP A 25 -4.32 -18.22 -17.86
CA ASP A 25 -3.92 -16.91 -18.38
C ASP A 25 -4.58 -15.79 -17.57
N ARG A 26 -5.86 -15.96 -17.29
CA ARG A 26 -6.59 -14.97 -16.49
C ARG A 26 -6.10 -14.95 -15.06
N ARG A 27 -5.77 -16.13 -14.53
CA ARG A 27 -5.25 -16.23 -13.18
C ARG A 27 -3.96 -15.45 -13.05
N GLU A 28 -3.07 -15.62 -14.02
CA GLU A 28 -1.81 -14.90 -14.03
C GLU A 28 -2.02 -13.41 -14.15
N LEU A 29 -2.94 -13.00 -15.01
CA LEU A 29 -3.28 -11.59 -15.18
C LEU A 29 -3.78 -10.99 -13.87
N MET A 30 -4.64 -11.71 -13.16
CA MET A 30 -5.15 -11.22 -11.88
C MET A 30 -4.06 -11.13 -10.83
N ARG A 31 -3.09 -12.04 -10.86
CA ARG A 31 -1.96 -11.98 -9.95
C ARG A 31 -1.08 -10.78 -10.24
N GLU A 32 -0.88 -10.46 -11.51
CA GLU A 32 -0.12 -9.28 -11.91
C GLU A 32 -0.82 -8.01 -11.45
N LEU A 33 -2.14 -7.97 -11.59
CA LEU A 33 -2.92 -6.85 -11.09
C LEU A 33 -2.77 -6.71 -9.58
N ALA A 34 -2.80 -7.83 -8.87
CA ALA A 34 -2.62 -7.80 -7.44
C ALA A 34 -1.27 -7.22 -7.06
N LEU A 35 -0.22 -7.58 -7.79
CA LEU A 35 1.10 -7.02 -7.56
C LEU A 35 1.14 -5.53 -7.81
N CYS A 36 0.46 -5.07 -8.86
CA CYS A 36 0.38 -3.64 -9.14
C CYS A 36 -0.29 -2.90 -7.99
N TRP A 37 -1.39 -3.44 -7.46
CA TRP A 37 -2.06 -2.82 -6.33
C TRP A 37 -1.17 -2.82 -5.09
N LEU A 38 -0.42 -3.89 -4.86
CA LEU A 38 0.51 -3.94 -3.73
C LEU A 38 1.61 -2.89 -3.85
N LEU A 39 2.15 -2.72 -5.06
CA LEU A 39 3.16 -1.69 -5.28
C LEU A 39 2.59 -0.30 -5.04
N GLN A 40 1.36 -0.06 -5.48
CA GLN A 40 0.71 1.21 -5.22
C GLN A 40 0.49 1.41 -3.72
N ALA A 41 0.10 0.35 -3.04
CA ALA A 41 -0.12 0.41 -1.60
C ALA A 41 1.18 0.77 -0.87
N GLU A 42 2.28 0.15 -1.26
CA GLU A 42 3.57 0.44 -0.65
C GLU A 42 3.97 1.89 -0.86
N LYS A 43 3.79 2.40 -2.08
CA LYS A 43 4.12 3.78 -2.38
C LYS A 43 3.23 4.75 -1.61
N ALA A 44 1.95 4.44 -1.53
CA ALA A 44 1.01 5.28 -0.78
C ALA A 44 1.35 5.29 0.70
N ASP A 45 1.73 4.13 1.22
CA ASP A 45 2.09 4.01 2.62
C ASP A 45 3.37 4.78 2.93
N GLU A 46 4.37 4.71 2.06
CA GLU A 46 5.60 5.47 2.20
C GLU A 46 5.32 6.97 2.18
N TYR A 47 4.50 7.39 1.25
CA TYR A 47 4.14 8.80 1.12
C TYR A 47 3.44 9.28 2.38
N TRP A 48 2.49 8.51 2.86
CA TRP A 48 1.74 8.84 4.06
C TRP A 48 2.64 8.87 5.28
N ALA A 49 3.50 7.88 5.42
CA ALA A 49 4.43 7.80 6.53
C ALA A 49 5.41 8.98 6.52
N ARG A 50 5.86 9.35 5.32
CA ARG A 50 6.79 10.47 5.19
C ARG A 50 6.14 11.77 5.61
N GLN A 51 4.90 12.00 5.20
CA GLN A 51 4.19 13.20 5.59
C GLN A 51 3.94 13.24 7.08
N THR A 52 3.52 12.13 7.63
CA THR A 52 3.28 12.02 9.05
C THR A 52 4.58 12.21 9.84
N SER A 53 5.64 11.62 9.34
CA SER A 53 6.94 11.73 9.97
C SER A 53 7.47 13.16 9.94
N ASP A 54 7.32 13.84 8.82
CA ASP A 54 7.73 15.24 8.70
C ASP A 54 6.96 16.10 9.68
N HIS A 55 5.67 15.86 9.80
CA HIS A 55 4.83 16.60 10.71
C HIS A 55 5.25 16.34 12.15
N ALA A 56 5.47 15.07 12.47
CA ALA A 56 5.94 14.70 13.78
C ALA A 56 7.34 15.24 14.05
N GLY A 57 8.16 15.24 13.01
CA GLY A 57 9.52 15.76 13.11
C GLY A 57 9.55 17.23 13.45
N VAL A 58 8.66 18.00 12.87
CA VAL A 58 8.58 19.42 13.16
C VAL A 58 8.23 19.62 14.64
N ILE A 59 7.31 18.85 15.13
CA ILE A 59 6.91 18.95 16.54
C ILE A 59 8.05 18.54 17.44
N LYS A 60 8.69 17.44 17.13
CA LYS A 60 9.79 16.95 17.95
C LYS A 60 10.98 17.87 17.90
N THR A 61 11.27 18.38 16.74
CA THR A 61 12.40 19.29 16.59
C THR A 61 12.25 20.52 17.45
N GLY A 62 11.03 20.95 17.58
CA GLY A 62 10.76 22.06 18.45
C GLY A 62 11.02 21.73 19.91
N LEU A 63 11.13 20.42 20.18
CA LEU A 63 11.34 19.99 21.53
C LEU A 63 12.70 19.43 21.74
N ILE A 64 13.09 18.63 20.90
CA ILE A 64 14.13 17.79 21.10
C ILE A 64 15.23 17.87 20.29
N ARG A 65 15.35 17.78 19.90
CA ARG A 65 16.40 17.27 19.35
C ARG A 65 17.45 17.37 19.62
N ARG A 66 16.87 17.13 20.41
CA ARG A 66 17.34 16.92 20.59
C ARG A 66 18.01 16.53 20.72
N PRO A 67 18.02 16.71 20.79
CA PRO A 67 18.74 16.25 20.88
C PRO A 67 18.81 15.82 20.78
#